data_c69ca592e83452e2f7c7c0e3227aa05c
#
_entry.id   c69ca592e83452e2f7c7c0e3227aa05c
#
_cell.length_a   1.000
_cell.length_b   1.000
_cell.length_c   1.000
_cell.angle_alpha   90.00
_cell.angle_beta   90.00
_cell.angle_gamma   90.00
#
_symmetry.space_group_name_H-M   'P 1'
#
loop_
_entity.id
_entity.type
_entity.pdbx_description
1 polymer ?
#
loop_
_entity_poly.entity_id
_entity_poly.type
_entity_poly.pdbx_seq_one_letter_code
_entity_poly.pdbx_strand_id
1 'polypeptide(L)'
;MAEKKLTLQLDFHSGLPIYTQIVNQIQSQLANGILKPGDQLPTVRALASELRVNFNTVARAYRMLDEVRIISTQQGRGTFITEKPPPEVGEKLRYESLSALTDRFISEALRLGFSEREVSQMVRDNLKSWKDAKDKEKENIE
;
A
#
# COMPACT_ATOMS: atom_id res chain seq x y z
N MET A 1 0.65 -21.72 -15.53
CA MET A 1 0.75 -21.42 -14.08
C MET A 1 -0.55 -20.82 -13.61
N ALA A 2 -1.03 -21.27 -12.47
CA ALA A 2 -2.23 -20.72 -11.86
C ALA A 2 -1.97 -19.29 -11.39
N GLU A 3 -2.94 -18.41 -11.56
CA GLU A 3 -2.91 -17.08 -10.99
C GLU A 3 -2.78 -17.19 -9.47
N LYS A 4 -1.86 -16.43 -8.90
CA LYS A 4 -1.73 -16.36 -7.47
C LYS A 4 -2.88 -15.51 -6.92
N LYS A 5 -3.58 -16.00 -5.93
CA LYS A 5 -4.66 -15.25 -5.31
C LYS A 5 -4.08 -14.05 -4.56
N LEU A 6 -4.42 -12.86 -5.03
CA LEU A 6 -3.99 -11.62 -4.42
C LEU A 6 -5.00 -11.21 -3.36
N THR A 7 -4.59 -11.23 -2.10
CA THR A 7 -5.45 -10.83 -0.99
C THR A 7 -5.10 -9.41 -0.56
N LEU A 8 -6.03 -8.49 -0.78
CA LEU A 8 -5.88 -7.09 -0.41
C LEU A 8 -6.95 -6.69 0.60
N GLN A 9 -6.55 -5.89 1.58
CA GLN A 9 -7.46 -5.33 2.57
C GLN A 9 -7.56 -3.82 2.36
N LEU A 10 -8.68 -3.37 1.82
CA LEU A 10 -8.91 -1.96 1.54
C LEU A 10 -9.65 -1.29 2.69
N ASP A 11 -9.19 -0.10 3.04
CA ASP A 11 -9.83 0.74 4.05
C ASP A 11 -10.35 2.01 3.37
N PHE A 12 -11.69 2.08 3.22
CA PHE A 12 -12.34 3.22 2.56
C PHE A 12 -12.37 4.47 3.45
N HIS A 13 -11.99 4.33 4.72
CA HIS A 13 -11.99 5.42 5.70
C HIS A 13 -10.60 5.95 6.05
N SER A 14 -9.53 5.36 5.49
CA SER A 14 -8.15 5.72 5.83
C SER A 14 -7.73 7.10 5.33
N GLY A 15 -8.46 7.66 4.35
CA GLY A 15 -8.06 8.90 3.69
C GLY A 15 -7.09 8.71 2.53
N LEU A 16 -6.51 7.52 2.37
CA LEU A 16 -5.71 7.19 1.20
C LEU A 16 -6.62 6.81 0.03
N PRO A 17 -6.32 7.29 -1.18
CA PRO A 17 -7.02 6.80 -2.37
C PRO A 17 -6.90 5.28 -2.49
N ILE A 18 -7.93 4.63 -2.98
CA ILE A 18 -7.95 3.17 -3.10
C ILE A 18 -6.84 2.66 -4.01
N TYR A 19 -6.57 3.34 -5.14
CA TYR A 19 -5.49 2.92 -6.02
C TYR A 19 -4.12 2.92 -5.31
N THR A 20 -3.89 3.88 -4.42
CA THR A 20 -2.66 3.95 -3.62
C THR A 20 -2.56 2.78 -2.66
N GLN A 21 -3.67 2.40 -2.03
CA GLN A 21 -3.70 1.23 -1.14
C GLN A 21 -3.36 -0.05 -1.90
N ILE A 22 -3.89 -0.21 -3.11
CA ILE A 22 -3.60 -1.36 -3.96
C ILE A 22 -2.10 -1.41 -4.28
N VAL A 23 -1.53 -0.29 -4.72
CA VAL A 23 -0.10 -0.19 -5.04
C VAL A 23 0.76 -0.55 -3.83
N ASN A 24 0.46 0.04 -2.67
CA ASN A 24 1.24 -0.18 -1.45
C ASN A 24 1.18 -1.63 -0.98
N GLN A 25 0.01 -2.25 -1.03
CA GLN A 25 -0.14 -3.63 -0.58
C GLN A 25 0.56 -4.62 -1.50
N ILE A 26 0.52 -4.39 -2.80
CA ILE A 26 1.26 -5.23 -3.76
C ILE A 26 2.77 -5.10 -3.50
N GLN A 27 3.28 -3.89 -3.30
CA GLN A 27 4.68 -3.67 -2.97
C GLN A 27 5.08 -4.33 -1.65
N SER A 28 4.24 -4.19 -0.64
CA SER A 28 4.47 -4.80 0.67
C SER A 28 4.54 -6.32 0.58
N GLN A 29 3.62 -6.93 -0.16
CA GLN A 29 3.61 -8.38 -0.34
C GLN A 29 4.84 -8.85 -1.12
N LEU A 30 5.31 -8.07 -2.08
CA LEU A 30 6.54 -8.38 -2.80
C LEU A 30 7.75 -8.27 -1.86
N ALA A 31 7.82 -7.23 -1.04
CA ALA A 31 8.91 -7.03 -0.08
C ALA A 31 8.95 -8.13 0.99
N ASN A 32 7.78 -8.64 1.38
CA ASN A 32 7.66 -9.69 2.40
C ASN A 32 7.74 -11.12 1.81
N GLY A 33 7.94 -11.25 0.52
CA GLY A 33 8.07 -12.55 -0.14
C GLY A 33 6.76 -13.30 -0.35
N ILE A 34 5.61 -12.68 -0.07
CA ILE A 34 4.28 -13.25 -0.34
C ILE A 34 4.06 -13.31 -1.86
N LEU A 35 4.39 -12.21 -2.54
CA LEU A 35 4.48 -12.17 -3.99
C LEU A 35 5.94 -12.31 -4.39
N LYS A 36 6.20 -13.04 -5.44
CA LYS A 36 7.55 -13.31 -5.94
C LYS A 36 7.68 -12.84 -7.39
N PRO A 37 8.89 -12.47 -7.82
CA PRO A 37 9.13 -12.19 -9.24
C PRO A 37 8.63 -13.33 -10.12
N GLY A 38 7.93 -12.99 -11.18
CA GLY A 38 7.33 -13.96 -12.11
C GLY A 38 5.91 -14.40 -11.74
N ASP A 39 5.42 -14.08 -10.55
CA ASP A 39 4.05 -14.42 -10.17
C ASP A 39 3.05 -13.67 -11.06
N GLN A 40 1.99 -14.36 -11.47
CA GLN A 40 0.91 -13.77 -12.24
C GLN A 40 -0.11 -13.12 -11.33
N LEU A 41 -0.44 -11.88 -11.63
CA LEU A 41 -1.49 -11.14 -10.92
C LEU A 41 -2.83 -11.35 -11.60
N PRO A 42 -3.95 -11.17 -10.87
CA PRO A 42 -5.27 -11.20 -11.50
C PRO A 42 -5.41 -10.06 -12.52
N THR A 43 -6.30 -10.23 -13.47
CA THR A 43 -6.62 -9.17 -14.44
C THR A 43 -7.24 -7.97 -13.70
N VAL A 44 -7.17 -6.79 -14.34
CA VAL A 44 -7.81 -5.58 -13.78
C VAL A 44 -9.29 -5.84 -13.52
N ARG A 45 -9.97 -6.46 -14.48
CA ARG A 45 -11.40 -6.77 -14.36
C ARG A 45 -11.69 -7.71 -13.19
N ALA A 46 -10.92 -8.79 -13.08
CA ALA A 46 -11.09 -9.77 -12.02
C ALA A 46 -10.84 -9.15 -10.64
N LEU A 47 -9.78 -8.38 -10.50
CA LEU A 47 -9.46 -7.73 -9.22
C LEU A 47 -10.50 -6.66 -8.85
N ALA A 48 -10.95 -5.87 -9.80
CA ALA A 48 -11.98 -4.86 -9.55
C ALA A 48 -13.29 -5.51 -9.08
N SER A 49 -13.67 -6.62 -9.69
CA SER A 49 -14.86 -7.40 -9.30
C SER A 49 -14.70 -7.98 -7.89
N GLU A 50 -13.55 -8.57 -7.60
CA GLU A 50 -13.28 -9.18 -6.30
C GLU A 50 -13.26 -8.14 -5.17
N LEU A 51 -12.62 -6.99 -5.40
CA LEU A 51 -12.54 -5.91 -4.42
C LEU A 51 -13.79 -5.04 -4.36
N ARG A 52 -14.70 -5.19 -5.31
CA ARG A 52 -15.91 -4.37 -5.47
C ARG A 52 -15.56 -2.88 -5.60
N VAL A 53 -14.56 -2.59 -6.41
CA VAL A 53 -14.14 -1.22 -6.72
C VAL A 53 -14.26 -0.95 -8.21
N ASN A 54 -14.18 0.31 -8.58
CA ASN A 54 -14.25 0.73 -9.97
C ASN A 54 -13.08 0.14 -10.76
N PHE A 55 -13.38 -0.34 -11.97
CA PHE A 55 -12.37 -0.83 -12.91
C PHE A 55 -11.22 0.16 -13.11
N ASN A 56 -11.55 1.44 -13.27
CA ASN A 56 -10.55 2.49 -13.50
C ASN A 56 -9.61 2.68 -12.30
N THR A 57 -10.07 2.41 -11.09
CA THR A 57 -9.25 2.48 -9.87
C THR A 57 -8.16 1.41 -9.91
N VAL A 58 -8.54 0.18 -10.22
CA VAL A 58 -7.57 -0.92 -10.35
C VAL A 58 -6.64 -0.69 -11.55
N ALA A 59 -7.20 -0.25 -12.68
CA ALA A 59 -6.41 0.06 -13.88
C ALA A 59 -5.34 1.12 -13.57
N ARG A 60 -5.71 2.15 -12.78
CA ARG A 60 -4.77 3.20 -12.37
C ARG A 60 -3.64 2.63 -11.51
N ALA A 61 -3.98 1.78 -10.56
CA ALA A 61 -2.98 1.13 -9.69
C ALA A 61 -2.01 0.29 -10.53
N TYR A 62 -2.53 -0.52 -11.44
CA TYR A 62 -1.70 -1.36 -12.31
C TYR A 62 -0.83 -0.52 -13.24
N ARG A 63 -1.37 0.58 -13.76
CA ARG A 63 -0.60 1.49 -14.62
C ARG A 63 0.58 2.09 -13.85
N MET A 64 0.35 2.52 -12.60
CA MET A 64 1.42 3.05 -11.75
C MET A 64 2.51 2.01 -11.48
N LEU A 65 2.09 0.78 -11.17
CA LEU A 65 3.04 -0.31 -10.94
C LEU A 65 3.82 -0.68 -12.20
N ASP A 66 3.19 -0.59 -13.37
CA ASP A 66 3.84 -0.85 -14.65
C ASP A 66 4.84 0.26 -15.00
N GLU A 67 4.47 1.52 -14.80
CA GLU A 67 5.36 2.68 -15.04
C GLU A 67 6.65 2.60 -14.22
N VAL A 68 6.56 2.07 -13.02
CA VAL A 68 7.71 1.91 -12.13
C VAL A 68 8.35 0.52 -12.23
N ARG A 69 7.91 -0.29 -13.19
CA ARG A 69 8.48 -1.59 -13.52
C ARG A 69 8.38 -2.63 -12.40
N ILE A 70 7.39 -2.53 -11.55
CA ILE A 70 7.08 -3.56 -10.55
C ILE A 70 6.29 -4.68 -11.18
N ILE A 71 5.41 -4.35 -12.11
CA ILE A 71 4.65 -5.33 -12.90
C ILE A 71 4.91 -5.13 -14.38
N SER A 72 4.64 -6.16 -15.13
CA SER A 72 4.72 -6.16 -16.59
C SER A 72 3.46 -6.79 -17.16
N THR A 73 2.78 -6.06 -18.03
CA THR A 73 1.62 -6.58 -18.75
C THR A 73 2.09 -7.15 -20.08
N GLN A 74 1.88 -8.44 -20.25
CA GLN A 74 2.21 -9.16 -21.50
C GLN A 74 0.92 -9.44 -22.24
N GLN A 75 0.80 -8.85 -23.40
CA GLN A 75 -0.39 -8.98 -24.25
C GLN A 75 -0.70 -10.44 -24.56
N GLY A 76 -1.92 -10.87 -24.27
CA GLY A 76 -2.34 -12.25 -24.49
C GLY A 76 -1.90 -13.24 -23.41
N ARG A 77 -1.06 -12.83 -22.45
CA ARG A 77 -0.56 -13.71 -21.39
C ARG A 77 -0.98 -13.27 -19.97
N GLY A 78 -1.14 -11.97 -19.74
CA GLY A 78 -1.55 -11.43 -18.45
C GLY A 78 -0.55 -10.45 -17.86
N THR A 79 -0.72 -10.19 -16.58
CA THR A 79 0.12 -9.26 -15.82
C THR A 79 0.94 -10.03 -14.81
N PHE A 80 2.22 -9.76 -14.75
CA PHE A 80 3.19 -10.51 -13.94
C PHE A 80 4.04 -9.54 -13.11
N ILE A 81 4.50 -10.02 -11.95
CA ILE A 81 5.54 -9.32 -11.19
C ILE A 81 6.85 -9.41 -11.99
N THR A 82 7.52 -8.27 -12.20
CA THR A 82 8.79 -8.26 -12.93
C THR A 82 9.87 -8.99 -12.16
N GLU A 83 10.81 -9.60 -12.89
CA GLU A 83 11.88 -10.38 -12.26
C GLU A 83 12.87 -9.54 -11.46
N LYS A 84 13.04 -8.28 -11.83
CA LYS A 84 13.97 -7.37 -11.13
C LYS A 84 13.32 -5.99 -10.92
N PRO A 85 12.36 -5.88 -9.98
CA PRO A 85 11.79 -4.56 -9.68
C PRO A 85 12.85 -3.63 -9.09
N PRO A 86 12.93 -2.36 -9.54
CA PRO A 86 13.87 -1.41 -8.97
C PRO A 86 13.50 -1.11 -7.51
N PRO A 87 14.38 -1.36 -6.53
CA PRO A 87 14.06 -1.15 -5.11
C PRO A 87 13.78 0.32 -4.77
N GLU A 88 14.41 1.24 -5.47
CA GLU A 88 14.28 2.68 -5.23
C GLU A 88 12.86 3.21 -5.48
N VAL A 89 12.13 2.59 -6.37
CA VAL A 89 10.78 3.02 -6.74
C VAL A 89 9.76 2.69 -5.66
N GLY A 90 9.95 1.56 -4.97
CA GLY A 90 9.13 1.18 -3.84
C GLY A 90 9.18 2.22 -2.72
N GLU A 91 10.35 2.77 -2.44
CA GLU A 91 10.53 3.81 -1.43
C GLU A 91 9.80 5.11 -1.80
N LYS A 92 9.88 5.54 -3.05
CA LYS A 92 9.20 6.75 -3.51
C LYS A 92 7.69 6.64 -3.32
N LEU A 93 7.09 5.54 -3.76
CA LEU A 93 5.65 5.32 -3.61
C LEU A 93 5.23 5.22 -2.14
N ARG A 94 6.03 4.57 -1.32
CA ARG A 94 5.77 4.50 0.12
C ARG A 94 5.83 5.88 0.76
N TYR A 95 6.80 6.69 0.38
CA TYR A 95 6.94 8.05 0.89
C TYR A 95 5.76 8.93 0.47
N GLU A 96 5.35 8.87 -0.79
CA GLU A 96 4.19 9.59 -1.30
C GLU A 96 2.91 9.22 -0.55
N SER A 97 2.75 7.94 -0.22
CA SER A 97 1.61 7.44 0.54
C SER A 97 1.60 7.99 1.97
N LEU A 98 2.75 7.98 2.61
CA LEU A 98 2.89 8.55 3.96
C LEU A 98 2.60 10.06 3.95
N SER A 99 3.08 10.76 2.93
CA SER A 99 2.81 12.19 2.76
C SER A 99 1.31 12.46 2.63
N ALA A 100 0.61 11.68 1.82
CA ALA A 100 -0.84 11.82 1.65
C ALA A 100 -1.61 11.56 2.95
N LEU A 101 -1.23 10.52 3.71
CA LEU A 101 -1.81 10.24 5.02
C LEU A 101 -1.58 11.37 5.99
N THR A 102 -0.37 11.91 6.01
CA THR A 102 0.00 13.01 6.90
C THR A 102 -0.80 14.26 6.59
N ASP A 103 -0.91 14.64 5.31
CA ASP A 103 -1.68 15.78 4.88
C ASP A 103 -3.15 15.65 5.29
N ARG A 104 -3.74 14.48 5.10
CA ARG A 104 -5.12 14.21 5.49
C ARG A 104 -5.30 14.31 7.00
N PHE A 105 -4.41 13.69 7.76
CA PHE A 105 -4.46 13.73 9.22
C PHE A 105 -4.35 15.17 9.75
N ILE A 106 -3.38 15.94 9.26
CA ILE A 106 -3.17 17.32 9.68
C ILE A 106 -4.40 18.17 9.35
N SER A 107 -4.94 18.04 8.14
CA SER A 107 -6.12 18.78 7.72
C SER A 107 -7.33 18.52 8.63
N GLU A 108 -7.56 17.26 8.96
CA GLU A 108 -8.68 16.89 9.84
C GLU A 108 -8.45 17.40 11.27
N ALA A 109 -7.23 17.29 11.78
CA ALA A 109 -6.88 17.76 13.14
C ALA A 109 -7.07 19.26 13.26
N LEU A 110 -6.63 20.04 12.27
CA LEU A 110 -6.81 21.48 12.25
C LEU A 110 -8.28 21.87 12.13
N ARG A 111 -9.05 21.10 11.37
CA ARG A 111 -10.50 21.32 11.25
C ARG A 111 -11.21 21.12 12.60
N LEU A 112 -10.72 20.21 13.44
CA LEU A 112 -11.24 19.98 14.78
C LEU A 112 -10.82 21.04 15.78
N GLY A 113 -9.96 21.99 15.36
CA GLY A 113 -9.55 23.12 16.18
C GLY A 113 -8.28 22.90 17.00
N PHE A 114 -7.55 21.83 16.76
CA PHE A 114 -6.30 21.57 17.48
C PHE A 114 -5.14 22.38 16.89
N SER A 115 -4.20 22.78 17.73
CA SER A 115 -3.00 23.51 17.33
C SER A 115 -1.91 22.55 16.85
N GLU A 116 -0.93 23.10 16.13
CA GLU A 116 0.26 22.32 15.71
C GLU A 116 0.93 21.64 16.90
N ARG A 117 1.03 22.33 18.04
CA ARG A 117 1.67 21.81 19.25
C ARG A 117 0.92 20.60 19.80
N GLU A 118 -0.41 20.68 19.84
CA GLU A 118 -1.26 19.58 20.31
C GLU A 118 -1.16 18.37 19.37
N VAL A 119 -1.19 18.61 18.06
CA VAL A 119 -1.06 17.56 17.06
C VAL A 119 0.30 16.87 17.16
N SER A 120 1.38 17.65 17.25
CA SER A 120 2.74 17.12 17.39
C SER A 120 2.90 16.29 18.66
N GLN A 121 2.35 16.75 19.77
CA GLN A 121 2.42 16.03 21.04
C GLN A 121 1.67 14.71 20.97
N MET A 122 0.48 14.71 20.42
CA MET A 122 -0.33 13.49 20.25
C MET A 122 0.38 12.44 19.40
N VAL A 123 1.00 12.86 18.31
CA VAL A 123 1.75 11.95 17.44
C VAL A 123 2.94 11.34 18.19
N ARG A 124 3.70 12.14 18.93
CA ARG A 124 4.84 11.65 19.72
C ARG A 124 4.39 10.63 20.76
N ASP A 125 3.33 10.94 21.48
CA ASP A 125 2.80 10.06 22.53
C ASP A 125 2.32 8.73 21.95
N ASN A 126 1.63 8.77 20.83
CA ASN A 126 1.15 7.56 20.14
C ASN A 126 2.30 6.72 19.59
N LEU A 127 3.32 7.36 19.04
CA LEU A 127 4.51 6.64 18.56
C LEU A 127 5.24 5.95 19.70
N LYS A 128 5.34 6.60 20.85
CA LYS A 128 5.96 6.02 22.05
C LYS A 128 5.19 4.79 22.53
N SER A 129 3.86 4.89 22.64
CA SER A 129 3.00 3.75 22.99
C SER A 129 3.16 2.58 22.05
N TRP A 130 3.23 2.87 20.77
CA TRP A 130 3.42 1.85 19.71
C TRP A 130 4.76 1.14 19.87
N LYS A 131 5.81 1.89 20.12
CA LYS A 131 7.16 1.34 20.33
C LYS A 131 7.21 0.44 21.55
N ASP A 132 6.64 0.89 22.67
CA ASP A 132 6.60 0.12 23.92
C ASP A 132 5.81 -1.18 23.76
N ALA A 133 4.70 -1.16 23.03
CA ALA A 133 3.91 -2.35 22.74
C ALA A 133 4.70 -3.34 21.87
N LYS A 134 5.42 -2.86 20.86
CA LYS A 134 6.26 -3.71 20.00
C LYS A 134 7.42 -4.36 20.75
N ASP A 135 8.04 -3.62 21.65
CA ASP A 135 9.15 -4.12 22.47
C ASP A 135 8.66 -5.22 23.40
N LYS A 136 7.47 -5.08 23.98
CA LYS A 136 6.84 -6.10 24.81
C LYS A 136 6.51 -7.38 24.03
N GLU A 137 6.05 -7.25 22.80
CA GLU A 137 5.80 -8.43 21.95
C GLU A 137 7.08 -9.19 21.66
N LYS A 138 8.19 -8.51 21.41
CA LYS A 138 9.48 -9.13 21.17
C LYS A 138 10.01 -9.86 22.41
N GLU A 139 9.81 -9.32 23.59
CA GLU A 139 10.20 -9.94 24.86
C GLU A 139 9.41 -11.22 25.13
N ASN A 140 8.15 -11.26 24.72
CA ASN A 140 7.27 -12.43 24.91
C ASN A 140 7.55 -13.57 23.93
N ILE A 141 8.32 -13.35 22.88
CA ILE A 141 8.64 -14.35 21.86
C ILE A 141 9.99 -15.05 22.18
N GLU A 142 10.80 -14.46 23.03
CA GLU A 142 12.04 -15.10 23.54
C GLU A 142 11.70 -15.99 24.78
#